data_2944cc14260ff12a5e722a1dc2aad299
#
_entry.id   2944cc14260ff12a5e722a1dc2aad299
#
_cell.length_a   1.000
_cell.length_b   1.000
_cell.length_c   1.000
_cell.angle_alpha   90.00
_cell.angle_beta   90.00
_cell.angle_gamma   90.00
#
_symmetry.space_group_name_H-M   'P 1'
#
loop_
_entity.id
_entity.type
_entity.pdbx_description
1 polymer ?
#
loop_
_entity_poly.entity_id
_entity_poly.type
_entity_poly.pdbx_seq_one_letter_code
_entity_poly.pdbx_strand_id
1 'polypeptide(L)'
;LGVKPSGVFLDLGISSPQFDDSSRGFRPEQDGPLDLRFDVERGVPASEYLRLVSREELRRVIHEYGETTDPIAARRITDAIVLARENGSLPSTTKEFAALVAKAKGKEYQMMHPAKLTFQALRIALNQEFDEMRRGMHAAFDIMPEHGRLGILTWKHSECAIVVDFFRDYEVIRDDFPLYEWALKNHADKCSKKLERKWGMHMDDAQRPSEQEMRQNSRSRSATLHVLRKREAVRIADLERLSYKLKGWGKIPDA
;
A
#
# COMPACT_ATOMS: atom_id res chain seq x y z
N LEU A 1 1.77 -20.80 -20.07
CA LEU A 1 0.64 -20.74 -21.02
C LEU A 1 0.95 -19.89 -22.26
N GLY A 2 2.06 -19.14 -22.34
CA GLY A 2 2.49 -18.34 -23.50
C GLY A 2 1.58 -17.15 -23.88
N VAL A 3 0.50 -16.92 -23.14
CA VAL A 3 -0.44 -15.80 -23.36
C VAL A 3 -0.06 -14.62 -22.48
N LYS A 4 0.14 -13.46 -23.10
CA LYS A 4 0.33 -12.20 -22.36
C LYS A 4 -1.03 -11.54 -22.15
N PRO A 5 -1.47 -11.26 -20.91
CA PRO A 5 -2.76 -10.65 -20.65
C PRO A 5 -2.75 -9.18 -21.10
N SER A 6 -3.75 -8.76 -21.87
CA SER A 6 -3.91 -7.36 -22.29
C SER A 6 -4.32 -6.43 -21.14
N GLY A 7 -4.78 -7.00 -20.04
CA GLY A 7 -5.10 -6.29 -18.81
C GLY A 7 -4.98 -7.17 -17.57
N VAL A 8 -4.59 -6.57 -16.46
CA VAL A 8 -4.56 -7.16 -15.13
C VAL A 8 -5.36 -6.27 -14.20
N PHE A 9 -6.17 -6.86 -13.33
CA PHE A 9 -6.94 -6.13 -12.34
C PHE A 9 -6.62 -6.66 -10.94
N LEU A 10 -6.27 -5.76 -10.03
CA LEU A 10 -5.98 -6.04 -8.62
C LEU A 10 -7.05 -5.37 -7.76
N ASP A 11 -7.90 -6.16 -7.12
CA ASP A 11 -8.81 -5.71 -6.05
C ASP A 11 -8.13 -5.98 -4.71
N LEU A 12 -7.70 -4.91 -4.05
CA LEU A 12 -6.84 -5.00 -2.88
C LEU A 12 -7.64 -5.07 -1.58
N GLY A 13 -7.06 -5.75 -0.61
CA GLY A 13 -7.58 -5.82 0.75
C GLY A 13 -8.45 -7.03 1.03
N ILE A 14 -9.22 -6.93 2.10
CA ILE A 14 -10.04 -8.03 2.62
C ILE A 14 -11.39 -8.11 1.91
N SER A 15 -11.84 -9.33 1.57
CA SER A 15 -13.18 -9.54 1.03
C SER A 15 -14.26 -9.39 2.11
N SER A 16 -15.49 -9.04 1.68
CA SER A 16 -16.61 -8.92 2.62
C SER A 16 -16.91 -10.21 3.39
N PRO A 17 -16.93 -11.41 2.78
CA PRO A 17 -17.10 -12.66 3.53
C PRO A 17 -16.03 -12.87 4.60
N GLN A 18 -14.76 -12.62 4.31
CA GLN A 18 -13.69 -12.72 5.31
C GLN A 18 -13.88 -11.71 6.45
N PHE A 19 -14.28 -10.48 6.12
CA PHE A 19 -14.47 -9.42 7.10
C PHE A 19 -15.67 -9.67 8.02
N ASP A 20 -16.74 -10.29 7.50
CA ASP A 20 -17.98 -10.54 8.24
C ASP A 20 -17.94 -11.84 9.08
N ASP A 21 -16.98 -12.73 8.81
CA ASP A 21 -16.77 -13.97 9.56
C ASP A 21 -16.01 -13.69 10.89
N SER A 22 -16.73 -13.82 12.02
CA SER A 22 -16.16 -13.58 13.34
C SER A 22 -15.01 -14.52 13.71
N SER A 23 -14.97 -15.74 13.13
CA SER A 23 -13.89 -16.71 13.36
C SER A 23 -12.54 -16.26 12.81
N ARG A 24 -12.53 -15.25 11.91
CA ARG A 24 -11.34 -14.68 11.30
C ARG A 24 -10.74 -13.53 12.12
N GLY A 25 -11.49 -12.95 13.04
CA GLY A 25 -11.03 -11.94 13.99
C GLY A 25 -10.78 -10.54 13.41
N PHE A 26 -11.30 -10.19 12.26
CA PHE A 26 -11.01 -8.89 11.62
C PHE A 26 -11.75 -7.70 12.23
N ARG A 27 -12.80 -7.93 13.00
CA ARG A 27 -13.66 -6.88 13.54
C ARG A 27 -13.52 -6.74 15.04
N PRO A 28 -13.16 -5.54 15.55
CA PRO A 28 -13.07 -5.30 17.00
C PRO A 28 -14.43 -5.36 17.71
N GLU A 29 -15.56 -5.20 16.98
CA GLU A 29 -16.91 -5.20 17.51
C GLU A 29 -17.48 -6.61 17.70
N GLN A 30 -16.94 -7.60 16.99
CA GLN A 30 -17.38 -8.99 17.05
C GLN A 30 -16.41 -9.83 17.87
N ASP A 31 -16.95 -10.69 18.74
CA ASP A 31 -16.10 -11.59 19.49
C ASP A 31 -15.71 -12.82 18.66
N GLY A 32 -14.44 -13.19 18.76
CA GLY A 32 -13.85 -14.30 18.05
C GLY A 32 -12.36 -14.45 18.37
N PRO A 33 -11.68 -15.46 17.82
CA PRO A 33 -10.25 -15.60 17.98
C PRO A 33 -9.49 -14.40 17.39
N LEU A 34 -8.44 -13.97 18.06
CA LEU A 34 -7.58 -12.88 17.57
C LEU A 34 -6.60 -13.45 16.53
N ASP A 35 -7.07 -13.67 15.28
CA ASP A 35 -6.30 -14.30 14.21
C ASP A 35 -5.74 -13.26 13.21
N LEU A 36 -6.57 -12.58 12.44
CA LEU A 36 -6.25 -11.55 11.44
C LEU A 36 -5.49 -12.04 10.18
N ARG A 37 -5.27 -13.32 9.98
CA ARG A 37 -4.60 -13.84 8.78
C ARG A 37 -5.57 -13.95 7.62
N PHE A 38 -5.11 -13.67 6.40
CA PHE A 38 -5.86 -13.96 5.18
C PHE A 38 -5.83 -15.46 4.84
N ASP A 39 -4.69 -16.09 5.06
CA ASP A 39 -4.49 -17.52 4.92
C ASP A 39 -4.19 -18.12 6.29
N VAL A 40 -5.16 -18.87 6.85
CA VAL A 40 -5.04 -19.47 8.19
C VAL A 40 -4.04 -20.63 8.25
N GLU A 41 -3.63 -21.16 7.10
CA GLU A 41 -2.64 -22.23 7.01
C GLU A 41 -1.21 -21.69 7.02
N ARG A 42 -1.03 -20.36 6.91
CA ARG A 42 0.29 -19.72 6.84
C ARG A 42 0.50 -18.73 7.96
N GLY A 43 1.76 -18.64 8.40
CA GLY A 43 2.16 -17.73 9.46
C GLY A 43 1.54 -18.04 10.81
N VAL A 44 1.56 -17.07 11.72
CA VAL A 44 1.02 -17.19 13.08
C VAL A 44 -0.17 -16.24 13.26
N PRO A 45 -1.18 -16.58 14.07
CA PRO A 45 -2.30 -15.70 14.38
C PRO A 45 -1.82 -14.44 15.12
N ALA A 46 -2.61 -13.39 15.11
CA ALA A 46 -2.28 -12.11 15.77
C ALA A 46 -2.00 -12.32 17.27
N SER A 47 -2.72 -13.19 17.94
CA SER A 47 -2.48 -13.52 19.36
C SER A 47 -1.06 -14.04 19.60
N GLU A 48 -0.53 -14.86 18.72
CA GLU A 48 0.84 -15.38 18.82
C GLU A 48 1.87 -14.35 18.35
N TYR A 49 1.59 -13.61 17.28
CA TYR A 49 2.44 -12.51 16.84
C TYR A 49 2.69 -11.50 17.96
N LEU A 50 1.65 -11.12 18.73
CA LEU A 50 1.75 -10.22 19.86
C LEU A 50 2.61 -10.78 21.02
N ARG A 51 2.77 -12.10 21.11
CA ARG A 51 3.69 -12.73 22.07
C ARG A 51 5.14 -12.61 21.65
N LEU A 52 5.41 -12.73 20.35
CA LEU A 52 6.76 -12.89 19.79
C LEU A 52 7.39 -11.56 19.34
N VAL A 53 6.59 -10.59 18.89
CA VAL A 53 7.09 -9.34 18.31
C VAL A 53 7.85 -8.49 19.32
N SER A 54 8.95 -7.86 18.88
CA SER A 54 9.68 -6.90 19.73
C SER A 54 8.83 -5.66 20.00
N ARG A 55 9.13 -4.95 21.09
CA ARG A 55 8.42 -3.71 21.44
C ARG A 55 8.60 -2.64 20.36
N GLU A 56 9.80 -2.52 19.84
CA GLU A 56 10.18 -1.56 18.80
C GLU A 56 9.40 -1.81 17.53
N GLU A 57 9.36 -3.06 17.08
CA GLU A 57 8.63 -3.46 15.88
C GLU A 57 7.11 -3.32 16.06
N LEU A 58 6.58 -3.72 17.20
CA LEU A 58 5.15 -3.53 17.51
C LEU A 58 4.76 -2.04 17.46
N ARG A 59 5.58 -1.16 18.04
CA ARG A 59 5.38 0.29 18.01
C ARG A 59 5.42 0.83 16.58
N ARG A 60 6.39 0.37 15.79
CA ARG A 60 6.51 0.74 14.38
C ARG A 60 5.25 0.35 13.61
N VAL A 61 4.83 -0.91 13.72
CA VAL A 61 3.63 -1.43 13.05
C VAL A 61 2.39 -0.63 13.44
N ILE A 62 2.13 -0.42 14.74
CA ILE A 62 0.95 0.32 15.20
C ILE A 62 0.98 1.76 14.68
N HIS A 63 2.14 2.40 14.68
CA HIS A 63 2.27 3.78 14.20
C HIS A 63 2.14 3.88 12.68
N GLU A 64 2.97 3.16 11.93
CA GLU A 64 3.06 3.32 10.48
C GLU A 64 1.81 2.82 9.73
N TYR A 65 1.15 1.76 10.24
CA TYR A 65 0.02 1.13 9.56
C TYR A 65 -1.34 1.46 10.17
N GLY A 66 -1.36 2.11 11.33
CA GLY A 66 -2.58 2.43 12.06
C GLY A 66 -2.65 3.86 12.56
N GLU A 67 -2.02 4.15 13.67
CA GLU A 67 -2.08 5.45 14.37
C GLU A 67 -1.06 6.45 13.78
N THR A 68 -1.10 6.66 12.47
CA THR A 68 -0.09 7.45 11.72
C THR A 68 -0.02 8.91 12.16
N THR A 69 -1.11 9.47 12.65
CA THR A 69 -1.22 10.87 13.11
C THR A 69 -1.12 11.02 14.63
N ASP A 70 -1.09 9.92 15.38
CA ASP A 70 -1.06 9.93 16.85
C ASP A 70 0.05 9.02 17.41
N PRO A 71 1.31 9.46 17.39
CA PRO A 71 2.43 8.66 17.91
C PRO A 71 2.33 8.41 19.43
N ILE A 72 1.57 9.25 20.15
CA ILE A 72 1.35 9.06 21.59
C ILE A 72 0.40 7.88 21.81
N ALA A 73 -0.69 7.80 21.04
CA ALA A 73 -1.57 6.65 21.09
C ALA A 73 -0.84 5.36 20.70
N ALA A 74 -0.05 5.37 19.63
CA ALA A 74 0.74 4.22 19.22
C ALA A 74 1.66 3.72 20.35
N ARG A 75 2.33 4.62 21.05
CA ARG A 75 3.17 4.28 22.20
C ARG A 75 2.36 3.69 23.36
N ARG A 76 1.26 4.34 23.76
CA ARG A 76 0.40 3.87 24.87
C ARG A 76 -0.18 2.48 24.59
N ILE A 77 -0.62 2.23 23.37
CA ILE A 77 -1.14 0.93 22.95
C ILE A 77 -0.03 -0.12 23.02
N THR A 78 1.15 0.18 22.49
CA THR A 78 2.31 -0.72 22.56
C THR A 78 2.65 -1.05 24.01
N ASP A 79 2.76 -0.04 24.89
CA ASP A 79 3.10 -0.23 26.29
C ASP A 79 2.07 -1.10 27.01
N ALA A 80 0.78 -0.92 26.72
CA ALA A 80 -0.29 -1.72 27.30
C ALA A 80 -0.24 -3.20 26.84
N ILE A 81 0.08 -3.44 25.57
CA ILE A 81 0.23 -4.82 25.03
C ILE A 81 1.46 -5.49 25.66
N VAL A 82 2.60 -4.80 25.73
CA VAL A 82 3.82 -5.32 26.33
C VAL A 82 3.60 -5.65 27.81
N LEU A 83 2.97 -4.76 28.56
CA LEU A 83 2.64 -4.99 29.98
C LEU A 83 1.71 -6.18 30.16
N ALA A 84 0.67 -6.31 29.32
CA ALA A 84 -0.22 -7.47 29.36
C ALA A 84 0.53 -8.78 29.06
N ARG A 85 1.46 -8.77 28.13
CA ARG A 85 2.33 -9.91 27.81
C ARG A 85 3.22 -10.31 28.99
N GLU A 86 3.89 -9.34 29.63
CA GLU A 86 4.76 -9.58 30.79
C GLU A 86 3.98 -10.13 31.97
N ASN A 87 2.75 -9.71 32.17
CA ASN A 87 1.86 -10.18 33.23
C ASN A 87 1.13 -11.49 32.90
N GLY A 88 1.37 -12.08 31.72
CA GLY A 88 0.66 -13.30 31.27
C GLY A 88 -0.83 -13.11 31.03
N SER A 89 -1.29 -11.87 30.83
CA SER A 89 -2.70 -11.51 30.65
C SER A 89 -3.00 -10.98 29.23
N LEU A 90 -2.18 -11.40 28.25
CA LEU A 90 -2.37 -10.98 26.87
C LEU A 90 -3.71 -11.55 26.33
N PRO A 91 -4.58 -10.69 25.77
CA PRO A 91 -5.85 -11.11 25.22
C PRO A 91 -5.73 -12.15 24.10
N SER A 92 -6.63 -13.12 24.08
CA SER A 92 -6.74 -14.13 23.03
C SER A 92 -7.93 -13.93 22.09
N THR A 93 -8.89 -13.09 22.49
CA THR A 93 -10.08 -12.78 21.71
C THR A 93 -10.05 -11.33 21.19
N THR A 94 -10.81 -11.09 20.14
CA THR A 94 -10.95 -9.76 19.53
C THR A 94 -11.54 -8.73 20.50
N LYS A 95 -12.58 -9.10 21.26
CA LYS A 95 -13.20 -8.19 22.21
C LYS A 95 -12.28 -7.79 23.36
N GLU A 96 -11.58 -8.75 23.94
CA GLU A 96 -10.62 -8.49 25.02
C GLU A 96 -9.49 -7.59 24.52
N PHE A 97 -8.95 -7.86 23.31
CA PHE A 97 -7.92 -7.06 22.72
C PHE A 97 -8.42 -5.64 22.38
N ALA A 98 -9.63 -5.53 21.82
CA ALA A 98 -10.24 -4.24 21.53
C ALA A 98 -10.45 -3.40 22.80
N ALA A 99 -10.85 -4.03 23.92
CA ALA A 99 -10.99 -3.36 25.20
C ALA A 99 -9.64 -2.86 25.75
N LEU A 100 -8.57 -3.68 25.65
CA LEU A 100 -7.21 -3.29 26.05
C LEU A 100 -6.75 -2.06 25.24
N VAL A 101 -6.91 -2.09 23.93
CA VAL A 101 -6.54 -0.96 23.03
C VAL A 101 -7.35 0.29 23.34
N ALA A 102 -8.66 0.19 23.51
CA ALA A 102 -9.54 1.33 23.83
C ALA A 102 -9.12 1.99 25.15
N LYS A 103 -8.85 1.18 26.18
CA LYS A 103 -8.36 1.67 27.48
C LYS A 103 -7.03 2.39 27.37
N ALA A 104 -6.08 1.83 26.62
CA ALA A 104 -4.76 2.40 26.41
C ALA A 104 -4.82 3.74 25.66
N LYS A 105 -5.74 3.85 24.68
CA LYS A 105 -5.95 5.05 23.89
C LYS A 105 -6.58 6.20 24.68
N GLY A 106 -7.37 5.88 25.72
CA GLY A 106 -7.95 6.84 26.66
C GLY A 106 -9.02 7.76 26.03
N LYS A 107 -9.68 7.32 24.97
CA LYS A 107 -10.78 8.05 24.32
C LYS A 107 -12.07 7.25 24.43
N GLU A 108 -13.06 7.78 25.16
CA GLU A 108 -14.31 7.08 25.41
C GLU A 108 -15.28 7.09 24.23
N TYR A 109 -15.25 8.10 23.36
CA TYR A 109 -16.16 8.18 22.21
C TYR A 109 -15.45 8.64 20.94
N GLN A 110 -15.64 7.89 19.86
CA GLN A 110 -15.22 8.24 18.50
C GLN A 110 -16.28 7.75 17.50
N MET A 111 -16.37 8.42 16.33
CA MET A 111 -17.22 7.97 15.21
C MET A 111 -16.86 6.55 14.71
N MET A 112 -15.68 6.04 15.08
CA MET A 112 -15.18 4.69 14.77
C MET A 112 -14.74 4.01 16.06
N HIS A 113 -14.80 2.67 16.08
CA HIS A 113 -14.30 1.89 17.20
C HIS A 113 -12.82 2.23 17.48
N PRO A 114 -12.42 2.54 18.72
CA PRO A 114 -11.07 2.99 19.06
C PRO A 114 -9.94 2.05 18.59
N ALA A 115 -10.20 0.73 18.62
CA ALA A 115 -9.22 -0.28 18.21
C ALA A 115 -9.12 -0.49 16.70
N LYS A 116 -9.98 0.11 15.87
CA LYS A 116 -10.05 -0.17 14.44
C LYS A 116 -8.71 0.02 13.72
N LEU A 117 -7.99 1.10 14.01
CA LEU A 117 -6.70 1.37 13.40
C LEU A 117 -5.62 0.39 13.85
N THR A 118 -5.65 -0.04 15.11
CA THR A 118 -4.71 -1.04 15.63
C THR A 118 -4.94 -2.42 15.00
N PHE A 119 -6.21 -2.85 14.85
CA PHE A 119 -6.56 -4.08 14.11
C PHE A 119 -6.08 -4.00 12.66
N GLN A 120 -6.30 -2.86 12.00
CA GLN A 120 -5.78 -2.63 10.65
C GLN A 120 -4.25 -2.76 10.60
N ALA A 121 -3.55 -2.14 11.53
CA ALA A 121 -2.09 -2.18 11.58
C ALA A 121 -1.55 -3.59 11.71
N LEU A 122 -2.11 -4.38 12.63
CA LEU A 122 -1.73 -5.78 12.81
C LEU A 122 -2.05 -6.62 11.57
N ARG A 123 -3.21 -6.41 10.95
CA ARG A 123 -3.61 -7.12 9.73
C ARG A 123 -2.63 -6.86 8.59
N ILE A 124 -2.26 -5.59 8.37
CA ILE A 124 -1.30 -5.20 7.33
C ILE A 124 0.06 -5.88 7.58
N ALA A 125 0.54 -5.87 8.82
CA ALA A 125 1.82 -6.47 9.18
C ALA A 125 1.81 -8.00 9.02
N LEU A 126 0.80 -8.68 9.57
CA LEU A 126 0.68 -10.14 9.53
C LEU A 126 0.57 -10.70 8.12
N ASN A 127 -0.18 -10.01 7.26
CA ASN A 127 -0.40 -10.45 5.89
C ASN A 127 0.58 -9.81 4.89
N GLN A 128 1.53 -9.01 5.37
CA GLN A 128 2.51 -8.29 4.52
C GLN A 128 1.83 -7.55 3.35
N GLU A 129 0.63 -6.95 3.61
CA GLU A 129 -0.27 -6.44 2.57
C GLU A 129 0.43 -5.49 1.59
N PHE A 130 1.28 -4.59 2.09
CA PHE A 130 1.98 -3.61 1.27
C PHE A 130 3.10 -4.20 0.41
N ASP A 131 3.79 -5.23 0.92
CA ASP A 131 4.84 -5.91 0.16
C ASP A 131 4.25 -6.83 -0.90
N GLU A 132 3.14 -7.52 -0.57
CA GLU A 132 2.39 -8.31 -1.55
C GLU A 132 1.80 -7.42 -2.66
N MET A 133 1.28 -6.24 -2.30
CA MET A 133 0.80 -5.27 -3.27
C MET A 133 1.92 -4.82 -4.22
N ARG A 134 3.10 -4.45 -3.70
CA ARG A 134 4.25 -4.07 -4.54
C ARG A 134 4.67 -5.21 -5.46
N ARG A 135 4.82 -6.42 -4.91
CA ARG A 135 5.19 -7.61 -5.69
C ARG A 135 4.18 -7.90 -6.79
N GLY A 136 2.89 -7.83 -6.47
CA GLY A 136 1.80 -8.05 -7.43
C GLY A 136 1.81 -7.03 -8.56
N MET A 137 2.02 -5.75 -8.25
CA MET A 137 2.12 -4.68 -9.27
C MET A 137 3.33 -4.89 -10.20
N HIS A 138 4.51 -5.21 -9.66
CA HIS A 138 5.69 -5.51 -10.47
C HIS A 138 5.48 -6.74 -11.36
N ALA A 139 4.96 -7.82 -10.79
CA ALA A 139 4.67 -9.04 -11.55
C ALA A 139 3.64 -8.79 -12.67
N ALA A 140 2.59 -8.00 -12.39
CA ALA A 140 1.60 -7.61 -13.39
C ALA A 140 2.24 -6.79 -14.52
N PHE A 141 3.11 -5.83 -14.16
CA PHE A 141 3.83 -5.03 -15.15
C PHE A 141 4.71 -5.90 -16.07
N ASP A 142 5.42 -6.86 -15.50
CA ASP A 142 6.34 -7.71 -16.26
C ASP A 142 5.63 -8.60 -17.28
N ILE A 143 4.47 -9.17 -16.92
CA ILE A 143 3.73 -10.09 -17.81
C ILE A 143 2.87 -9.37 -18.85
N MET A 144 2.51 -8.10 -18.64
CA MET A 144 1.69 -7.35 -19.59
C MET A 144 2.47 -6.98 -20.85
N PRO A 145 1.85 -7.05 -22.05
CA PRO A 145 2.42 -6.51 -23.27
C PRO A 145 2.42 -4.97 -23.24
N GLU A 146 3.10 -4.36 -24.18
CA GLU A 146 2.95 -2.94 -24.48
C GLU A 146 1.47 -2.60 -24.72
N HIS A 147 1.05 -1.43 -24.27
CA HIS A 147 -0.34 -0.96 -24.24
C HIS A 147 -1.28 -1.75 -23.29
N GLY A 148 -0.78 -2.74 -22.54
CA GLY A 148 -1.52 -3.43 -21.50
C GLY A 148 -1.95 -2.47 -20.39
N ARG A 149 -3.06 -2.78 -19.71
CA ARG A 149 -3.64 -1.95 -18.64
C ARG A 149 -3.58 -2.70 -17.32
N LEU A 150 -3.12 -2.01 -16.27
CA LEU A 150 -3.17 -2.46 -14.89
C LEU A 150 -4.20 -1.62 -14.14
N GLY A 151 -5.34 -2.23 -13.82
CA GLY A 151 -6.34 -1.65 -12.91
C GLY A 151 -6.04 -2.04 -11.48
N ILE A 152 -6.02 -1.08 -10.56
CA ILE A 152 -5.77 -1.31 -9.13
C ILE A 152 -6.87 -0.61 -8.34
N LEU A 153 -7.66 -1.38 -7.60
CA LEU A 153 -8.68 -0.87 -6.71
C LEU A 153 -8.12 -0.80 -5.29
N THR A 154 -8.03 0.41 -4.75
CA THR A 154 -7.52 0.68 -3.40
C THR A 154 -8.65 1.17 -2.49
N TRP A 155 -8.49 0.95 -1.18
CA TRP A 155 -9.49 1.28 -0.15
C TRP A 155 -8.96 2.23 0.91
N LYS A 156 -7.65 2.52 0.89
CA LYS A 156 -6.96 3.33 1.89
C LYS A 156 -5.98 4.29 1.24
N HIS A 157 -5.77 5.42 1.89
CA HIS A 157 -4.79 6.41 1.45
C HIS A 157 -3.36 5.85 1.35
N SER A 158 -2.97 4.97 2.28
CA SER A 158 -1.67 4.30 2.26
C SER A 158 -1.47 3.40 1.03
N GLU A 159 -2.53 2.71 0.59
CA GLU A 159 -2.50 1.91 -0.65
C GLU A 159 -2.38 2.82 -1.88
N CYS A 160 -3.14 3.93 -1.92
CA CYS A 160 -3.00 4.93 -2.99
C CYS A 160 -1.57 5.48 -3.08
N ALA A 161 -0.93 5.75 -1.94
CA ALA A 161 0.46 6.22 -1.91
C ALA A 161 1.41 5.19 -2.53
N ILE A 162 1.24 3.90 -2.24
CA ILE A 162 2.04 2.82 -2.82
C ILE A 162 1.86 2.75 -4.35
N VAL A 163 0.62 2.91 -4.86
CA VAL A 163 0.36 2.96 -6.30
C VAL A 163 1.07 4.15 -6.95
N VAL A 164 1.01 5.31 -6.33
CA VAL A 164 1.68 6.52 -6.83
C VAL A 164 3.20 6.35 -6.80
N ASP A 165 3.77 5.77 -5.75
CA ASP A 165 5.21 5.50 -5.66
C ASP A 165 5.66 4.48 -6.71
N PHE A 166 4.88 3.40 -6.89
CA PHE A 166 5.12 2.45 -7.96
C PHE A 166 5.07 3.12 -9.34
N PHE A 167 4.06 3.96 -9.59
CA PHE A 167 3.95 4.71 -10.84
C PHE A 167 5.16 5.63 -11.06
N ARG A 168 5.65 6.32 -10.03
CA ARG A 168 6.81 7.20 -10.13
C ARG A 168 8.10 6.48 -10.55
N ASP A 169 8.20 5.18 -10.28
CA ASP A 169 9.33 4.37 -10.75
C ASP A 169 9.29 4.11 -12.27
N TYR A 170 8.12 4.27 -12.90
CA TYR A 170 7.88 4.06 -14.33
C TYR A 170 7.34 5.30 -15.06
N GLU A 171 7.23 6.43 -14.36
CA GLU A 171 6.70 7.67 -14.93
C GLU A 171 7.59 8.17 -16.08
N VAL A 172 6.93 8.61 -17.16
CA VAL A 172 7.61 9.28 -18.26
C VAL A 172 8.14 10.61 -17.76
N ILE A 173 9.45 10.82 -17.85
CA ILE A 173 10.04 12.14 -17.61
C ILE A 173 9.51 13.05 -18.72
N ARG A 174 8.81 14.10 -18.34
CA ARG A 174 8.32 15.10 -19.30
C ARG A 174 9.48 15.78 -19.98
N ASP A 175 9.30 16.13 -21.26
CA ASP A 175 10.28 16.85 -22.09
C ASP A 175 10.66 18.22 -21.51
N ASP A 176 9.87 18.72 -20.54
CA ASP A 176 10.06 19.99 -19.82
C ASP A 176 10.88 19.88 -18.53
N PHE A 177 11.49 18.70 -18.23
CA PHE A 177 12.32 18.56 -17.05
C PHE A 177 13.69 19.26 -17.24
N PRO A 178 13.98 20.37 -16.52
CA PRO A 178 15.13 21.25 -16.82
C PRO A 178 16.51 20.59 -16.71
N LEU A 179 16.63 19.46 -15.96
CA LEU A 179 17.89 18.75 -15.74
C LEU A 179 17.99 17.46 -16.55
N TYR A 180 17.05 17.19 -17.44
CA TYR A 180 16.97 15.95 -18.21
C TYR A 180 18.19 15.77 -19.12
N GLU A 181 18.57 16.81 -19.90
CA GLU A 181 19.74 16.79 -20.76
C GLU A 181 21.05 16.67 -19.98
N TRP A 182 21.15 17.37 -18.86
CA TRP A 182 22.29 17.28 -17.97
C TRP A 182 22.43 15.87 -17.38
N ALA A 183 21.36 15.26 -16.94
CA ALA A 183 21.33 13.91 -16.42
C ALA A 183 21.72 12.87 -17.46
N LEU A 184 21.24 13.01 -18.71
CA LEU A 184 21.61 12.15 -19.83
C LEU A 184 23.08 12.29 -20.21
N LYS A 185 23.61 13.52 -20.20
CA LYS A 185 24.99 13.81 -20.63
C LYS A 185 26.03 13.35 -19.60
N ASN A 186 25.74 13.50 -18.30
CA ASN A 186 26.73 13.28 -17.23
C ASN A 186 26.55 11.92 -16.49
N HIS A 187 25.40 11.29 -16.61
CA HIS A 187 25.04 10.07 -15.90
C HIS A 187 24.25 9.09 -16.80
N ALA A 188 24.64 8.98 -18.07
CA ALA A 188 23.94 8.15 -19.06
C ALA A 188 23.75 6.70 -18.59
N ASP A 189 24.75 6.14 -17.92
CA ASP A 189 24.73 4.80 -17.33
C ASP A 189 23.75 4.66 -16.15
N LYS A 190 23.57 5.71 -15.37
CA LYS A 190 22.60 5.76 -14.25
C LYS A 190 21.22 6.22 -14.70
N CYS A 191 21.19 7.13 -15.68
CA CYS A 191 19.94 7.63 -16.24
C CYS A 191 19.29 6.61 -17.16
N SER A 192 20.04 5.84 -17.95
CA SER A 192 19.47 4.82 -18.83
C SER A 192 18.68 3.77 -18.05
N LYS A 193 19.22 3.23 -16.95
CA LYS A 193 18.51 2.28 -16.08
C LYS A 193 17.31 2.90 -15.35
N LYS A 194 17.40 4.15 -14.96
CA LYS A 194 16.32 4.90 -14.33
C LYS A 194 15.28 5.36 -15.35
N LEU A 195 15.70 5.71 -16.56
CA LEU A 195 14.87 6.10 -17.69
C LEU A 195 14.13 4.90 -18.28
N GLU A 196 14.78 3.76 -18.49
CA GLU A 196 14.12 2.51 -18.89
C GLU A 196 13.02 2.09 -17.92
N ARG A 197 13.21 2.32 -16.60
CA ARG A 197 12.17 2.08 -15.60
C ARG A 197 11.07 3.14 -15.60
N LYS A 198 11.39 4.42 -15.80
CA LYS A 198 10.42 5.53 -15.72
C LYS A 198 9.55 5.72 -16.96
N TRP A 199 9.97 5.23 -18.12
CA TRP A 199 9.25 5.42 -19.36
C TRP A 199 8.23 4.33 -19.68
N GLY A 200 8.01 3.44 -18.74
CA GLY A 200 7.17 2.26 -18.94
C GLY A 200 5.68 2.47 -18.72
N MET A 201 5.24 3.60 -18.14
CA MET A 201 3.85 3.67 -17.67
C MET A 201 3.22 5.06 -17.83
N HIS A 202 1.91 5.07 -18.07
CA HIS A 202 1.04 6.24 -17.95
C HIS A 202 -0.08 5.94 -16.97
N MET A 203 -0.41 6.86 -16.09
CA MET A 203 -1.52 6.73 -15.16
C MET A 203 -2.65 7.68 -15.59
N ASP A 204 -3.85 7.12 -15.75
CA ASP A 204 -5.06 7.90 -15.94
C ASP A 204 -5.49 8.55 -14.62
N ASP A 205 -6.38 9.53 -14.66
CA ASP A 205 -6.95 10.13 -13.46
C ASP A 205 -7.64 9.07 -12.61
N ALA A 206 -7.37 9.09 -11.30
CA ALA A 206 -7.95 8.14 -10.37
C ALA A 206 -9.48 8.32 -10.30
N GLN A 207 -10.22 7.22 -10.43
CA GLN A 207 -11.68 7.23 -10.41
C GLN A 207 -12.21 6.86 -9.02
N ARG A 208 -13.24 7.57 -8.60
CA ARG A 208 -13.96 7.32 -7.35
C ARG A 208 -15.39 6.88 -7.63
N PRO A 209 -16.04 6.15 -6.70
CA PRO A 209 -17.42 5.73 -6.87
C PRO A 209 -18.36 6.93 -7.00
N SER A 210 -19.42 6.77 -7.77
CA SER A 210 -20.48 7.75 -7.88
C SER A 210 -21.28 7.89 -6.56
N GLU A 211 -21.99 8.99 -6.38
CA GLU A 211 -22.90 9.13 -5.23
C GLU A 211 -23.98 8.05 -5.19
N GLN A 212 -24.45 7.63 -6.36
CA GLN A 212 -25.45 6.57 -6.48
C GLN A 212 -24.89 5.25 -5.97
N GLU A 213 -23.67 4.89 -6.37
CA GLU A 213 -23.00 3.69 -5.91
C GLU A 213 -22.74 3.72 -4.39
N MET A 214 -22.28 4.87 -3.86
CA MET A 214 -22.06 5.02 -2.41
C MET A 214 -23.35 4.89 -1.58
N ARG A 215 -24.52 5.28 -2.14
CA ARG A 215 -25.83 5.09 -1.49
C ARG A 215 -26.26 3.62 -1.51
N GLN A 216 -25.98 2.89 -2.59
CA GLN A 216 -26.34 1.48 -2.74
C GLN A 216 -25.37 0.55 -2.00
N ASN A 217 -24.09 0.92 -1.98
CA ASN A 217 -23.01 0.17 -1.34
C ASN A 217 -22.13 1.12 -0.51
N SER A 218 -22.43 1.26 0.77
CA SER A 218 -21.67 2.14 1.67
C SER A 218 -20.19 1.73 1.82
N ARG A 219 -19.84 0.49 1.51
CA ARG A 219 -18.44 0.00 1.52
C ARG A 219 -17.62 0.58 0.38
N SER A 220 -18.25 0.99 -0.74
CA SER A 220 -17.55 1.59 -1.88
C SER A 220 -16.99 2.99 -1.60
N ARG A 221 -17.44 3.67 -0.56
CA ARG A 221 -17.12 5.08 -0.25
C ARG A 221 -15.61 5.40 -0.29
N SER A 222 -14.78 4.47 0.11
CA SER A 222 -13.32 4.64 0.17
C SER A 222 -12.59 4.10 -1.05
N ALA A 223 -13.31 3.50 -2.00
CA ALA A 223 -12.72 2.92 -3.19
C ALA A 223 -12.08 3.98 -4.09
N THR A 224 -10.93 3.66 -4.62
CA THR A 224 -10.26 4.47 -5.64
C THR A 224 -9.67 3.54 -6.69
N LEU A 225 -10.10 3.67 -7.94
CA LEU A 225 -9.58 2.91 -9.07
C LEU A 225 -8.46 3.70 -9.74
N HIS A 226 -7.29 3.11 -9.79
CA HIS A 226 -6.14 3.58 -10.55
C HIS A 226 -6.00 2.74 -11.81
N VAL A 227 -5.79 3.37 -12.96
CA VAL A 227 -5.54 2.69 -14.22
C VAL A 227 -4.18 3.13 -14.75
N LEU A 228 -3.27 2.17 -14.85
CA LEU A 228 -1.93 2.36 -15.38
C LEU A 228 -1.84 1.67 -16.75
N ARG A 229 -1.24 2.34 -17.72
CA ARG A 229 -1.03 1.80 -19.07
C ARG A 229 0.46 1.60 -19.29
N LYS A 230 0.85 0.39 -19.67
CA LYS A 230 2.23 0.09 -20.06
C LYS A 230 2.50 0.72 -21.43
N ARG A 231 3.55 1.52 -21.53
CA ARG A 231 4.00 2.11 -22.79
C ARG A 231 5.05 1.24 -23.46
N GLU A 232 5.34 1.54 -24.71
CA GLU A 232 6.49 0.97 -25.41
C GLU A 232 7.78 1.23 -24.63
N ALA A 233 8.63 0.23 -24.55
CA ALA A 233 9.98 0.40 -24.02
C ALA A 233 10.71 1.42 -24.91
N VAL A 234 11.11 2.54 -24.34
CA VAL A 234 11.90 3.53 -25.10
C VAL A 234 13.27 2.92 -25.36
N ARG A 235 13.60 2.74 -26.62
CA ARG A 235 14.92 2.26 -27.03
C ARG A 235 15.95 3.34 -26.76
N ILE A 236 17.16 2.96 -26.39
CA ILE A 236 18.31 3.90 -26.22
C ILE A 236 18.48 4.80 -27.43
N ALA A 237 18.26 4.26 -28.65
CA ALA A 237 18.27 5.03 -29.90
C ALA A 237 17.20 6.14 -29.97
N ASP A 238 16.08 5.98 -29.29
CA ASP A 238 15.02 7.00 -29.23
C ASP A 238 15.36 8.10 -28.22
N LEU A 239 16.14 7.76 -27.18
CA LEU A 239 16.70 8.73 -26.24
C LEU A 239 17.74 9.63 -26.90
N GLU A 240 18.58 9.07 -27.76
CA GLU A 240 19.54 9.83 -28.58
C GLU A 240 18.81 10.78 -29.56
N ARG A 241 17.71 10.34 -30.17
CA ARG A 241 16.85 11.17 -31.02
C ARG A 241 16.17 12.29 -30.25
N LEU A 242 15.71 12.03 -29.03
CA LEU A 242 15.13 13.03 -28.14
C LEU A 242 16.18 14.05 -27.69
N SER A 243 17.39 13.63 -27.38
CA SER A 243 18.51 14.52 -27.04
C SER A 243 18.83 15.50 -28.18
N TYR A 244 18.70 15.06 -29.43
CA TYR A 244 18.87 15.91 -30.61
C TYR A 244 17.75 16.96 -30.77
N LYS A 245 16.50 16.64 -30.40
CA LYS A 245 15.38 17.61 -30.43
C LYS A 245 15.47 18.63 -29.29
N LEU A 246 16.10 18.28 -28.20
CA LEU A 246 16.27 19.13 -27.02
C LEU A 246 17.46 20.12 -27.13
N LYS A 247 18.28 20.04 -28.18
CA LYS A 247 19.39 20.98 -28.44
C LYS A 247 19.00 22.46 -28.59
N GLY A 248 17.72 22.77 -28.58
CA GLY A 248 17.19 24.15 -28.60
C GLY A 248 16.94 24.79 -27.24
N TRP A 249 17.11 24.05 -26.16
CA TRP A 249 16.87 24.53 -24.79
C TRP A 249 18.19 24.99 -24.15
N GLY A 250 18.22 26.25 -23.79
CA GLY A 250 19.31 27.05 -23.33
C GLY A 250 20.43 26.40 -22.52
N LYS A 251 21.54 27.11 -22.43
CA LYS A 251 22.79 26.69 -21.73
C LYS A 251 22.48 25.98 -20.40
N ILE A 252 23.01 24.75 -20.31
CA ILE A 252 23.11 24.02 -19.05
C ILE A 252 23.89 24.88 -18.05
N PRO A 253 23.41 25.05 -16.80
CA PRO A 253 24.19 25.74 -15.77
C PRO A 253 25.53 25.03 -15.63
N ASP A 254 26.63 25.78 -15.68
CA ASP A 254 27.95 25.28 -15.33
C ASP A 254 27.91 24.70 -13.91
N ALA A 255 28.43 23.45 -13.75
CA ALA A 255 28.49 22.75 -12.49
C ALA A 255 29.46 23.42 -11.52
#